data_15362b18fba567fc6aaa8af28f12b7b5
#
_entry.id   15362b18fba567fc6aaa8af28f12b7b5
#
_cell.length_a   1.000
_cell.length_b   1.000
_cell.length_c   1.000
_cell.angle_alpha   90.00
_cell.angle_beta   90.00
_cell.angle_gamma   90.00
#
_symmetry.space_group_name_H-M   'P 1'
#
loop_
_entity.id
_entity.type
_entity.pdbx_description
1 polymer ?
#
loop_
_entity_poly.entity_id
_entity_poly.type
_entity_poly.pdbx_seq_one_letter_code
_entity_poly.pdbx_strand_id
1 'polypeptide(L)'
;ARVFVGKRIDNAASEFWQMPQGGIDPGEDLHDAALRELWEETGVEAGHVSLVAQTRKPLLYDLPDELLGRVWGGKYRGQTQHWLLARFSGSDEHIRIDHHDPAEFCEWQWVEPERLVDLIVPFKKHVYEAVLEEFSGLI
;
A
#
# COMPACT_ATOMS: atom_id res chain seq x y z
N ALA A 1 15.45 -4.94 -7.98
CA ALA A 1 14.87 -3.89 -7.12
C ALA A 1 14.05 -4.53 -6.00
N ARG A 2 13.91 -3.84 -4.89
CA ARG A 2 13.13 -4.31 -3.74
C ARG A 2 11.95 -3.37 -3.50
N VAL A 3 10.93 -3.88 -2.83
CA VAL A 3 9.68 -3.17 -2.59
C VAL A 3 9.47 -2.97 -1.10
N PHE A 4 8.96 -1.80 -0.73
CA PHE A 4 8.63 -1.47 0.66
C PHE A 4 7.37 -2.21 1.08
N VAL A 5 7.42 -2.83 2.26
CA VAL A 5 6.22 -3.35 2.93
C VAL A 5 6.23 -2.96 4.39
N GLY A 6 5.05 -2.73 4.95
CA GLY A 6 4.85 -2.41 6.35
C GLY A 6 3.90 -3.39 7.02
N LYS A 7 4.08 -3.55 8.32
CA LYS A 7 3.18 -4.35 9.14
C LYS A 7 2.24 -3.38 9.87
N ARG A 8 0.94 -3.57 9.74
CA ARG A 8 -0.06 -2.68 10.34
C ARG A 8 0.02 -2.73 11.86
N ILE A 9 -0.10 -1.55 12.49
CA ILE A 9 -0.04 -1.42 13.94
C ILE A 9 -1.26 -2.05 14.63
N ASP A 10 -2.43 -1.97 13.98
CA ASP A 10 -3.67 -2.55 14.50
C ASP A 10 -3.72 -4.07 14.35
N ASN A 11 -2.75 -4.66 13.71
CA ASN A 11 -2.65 -6.09 13.46
C ASN A 11 -1.22 -6.59 13.67
N ALA A 12 -0.55 -6.02 14.68
CA ALA A 12 0.87 -6.29 14.94
C ALA A 12 1.18 -7.75 15.24
N ALA A 13 0.21 -8.51 15.77
CA ALA A 13 0.37 -9.93 16.05
C ALA A 13 0.26 -10.79 14.79
N SER A 14 -0.21 -10.22 13.68
CA SER A 14 -0.31 -10.92 12.40
C SER A 14 1.06 -11.08 11.76
N GLU A 15 1.20 -12.12 10.95
CA GLU A 15 2.40 -12.35 10.15
C GLU A 15 2.34 -11.67 8.77
N PHE A 16 1.23 -10.99 8.46
CA PHE A 16 1.02 -10.38 7.14
C PHE A 16 1.66 -9.00 7.03
N TRP A 17 2.16 -8.72 5.84
CA TRP A 17 2.78 -7.44 5.46
C TRP A 17 2.08 -6.88 4.24
N GLN A 18 2.06 -5.56 4.10
CA GLN A 18 1.37 -4.91 2.99
C GLN A 18 2.17 -3.72 2.43
N MET A 19 1.90 -3.41 1.17
CA MET A 19 2.37 -2.17 0.58
C MET A 19 1.51 -1.00 1.08
N PRO A 20 2.03 0.24 1.07
CA PRO A 20 1.23 1.41 1.48
C PRO A 20 -0.04 1.54 0.68
N GLN A 21 -1.12 1.92 1.36
CA GLN A 21 -2.41 2.19 0.73
C GLN A 21 -3.19 3.18 1.58
N GLY A 22 -4.07 3.94 0.94
CA GLY A 22 -4.93 4.89 1.65
C GLY A 22 -6.04 5.41 0.76
N GLY A 23 -6.89 6.25 1.32
CA GLY A 23 -8.04 6.81 0.64
C GLY A 23 -7.73 8.08 -0.13
N ILE A 24 -8.59 8.41 -1.08
CA ILE A 24 -8.54 9.67 -1.82
C ILE A 24 -9.59 10.60 -1.21
N ASP A 25 -9.16 11.79 -0.79
CA ASP A 25 -10.08 12.78 -0.24
C ASP A 25 -10.93 13.42 -1.34
N PRO A 26 -12.15 13.89 -1.04
CA PRO A 26 -12.98 14.54 -2.04
C PRO A 26 -12.24 15.69 -2.73
N GLY A 27 -12.25 15.67 -4.07
CA GLY A 27 -11.59 16.70 -4.87
C GLY A 27 -10.08 16.57 -4.98
N GLU A 28 -9.49 15.58 -4.35
CA GLU A 28 -8.05 15.37 -4.39
C GLU A 28 -7.64 14.62 -5.66
N ASP A 29 -6.55 15.07 -6.29
CA ASP A 29 -5.96 14.37 -7.43
C ASP A 29 -5.35 13.03 -6.98
N LEU A 30 -5.40 12.03 -7.87
CA LEU A 30 -4.90 10.68 -7.55
C LEU A 30 -3.41 10.68 -7.18
N HIS A 31 -2.58 11.42 -7.91
CA HIS A 31 -1.15 11.49 -7.62
C HIS A 31 -0.89 12.20 -6.29
N ASP A 32 -1.62 13.28 -6.02
CA ASP A 32 -1.50 14.00 -4.76
C ASP A 32 -1.94 13.13 -3.58
N ALA A 33 -3.01 12.36 -3.75
CA ALA A 33 -3.47 11.43 -2.73
C ALA A 33 -2.41 10.37 -2.43
N ALA A 34 -1.79 9.82 -3.48
CA ALA A 34 -0.74 8.81 -3.32
C ALA A 34 0.46 9.36 -2.56
N LEU A 35 0.91 10.56 -2.90
CA LEU A 35 2.05 11.18 -2.21
C LEU A 35 1.72 11.53 -0.77
N ARG A 36 0.52 12.01 -0.51
CA ARG A 36 0.06 12.33 0.85
C ARG A 36 -0.01 11.08 1.72
N GLU A 37 -0.64 10.01 1.22
CA GLU A 37 -0.76 8.76 1.96
C GLU A 37 0.61 8.12 2.21
N LEU A 38 1.50 8.18 1.22
CA LEU A 38 2.85 7.68 1.37
C LEU A 38 3.58 8.44 2.48
N TRP A 39 3.47 9.76 2.50
CA TRP A 39 4.07 10.58 3.54
C TRP A 39 3.49 10.28 4.92
N GLU A 40 2.17 10.17 5.02
CA GLU A 40 1.52 9.87 6.31
C GLU A 40 1.94 8.52 6.85
N GLU A 41 2.04 7.50 5.99
CA GLU A 41 2.34 6.14 6.43
C GLU A 41 3.81 5.86 6.63
N THR A 42 4.69 6.48 5.85
CA THR A 42 6.12 6.15 5.81
C THR A 42 7.05 7.29 6.14
N GLY A 43 6.55 8.52 6.19
CA GLY A 43 7.41 9.70 6.38
C GLY A 43 8.20 10.11 5.15
N VAL A 44 8.06 9.39 4.04
CA VAL A 44 8.80 9.69 2.81
C VAL A 44 8.23 10.95 2.15
N GLU A 45 9.08 11.95 1.96
CA GLU A 45 8.68 13.21 1.34
C GLU A 45 8.69 13.10 -0.19
N ALA A 46 7.87 13.93 -0.82
CA ALA A 46 7.72 13.94 -2.28
C ALA A 46 9.05 14.13 -3.02
N GLY A 47 9.98 14.86 -2.44
CA GLY A 47 11.30 15.08 -3.02
C GLY A 47 12.18 13.83 -3.14
N HIS A 48 11.83 12.76 -2.43
CA HIS A 48 12.55 11.50 -2.46
C HIS A 48 11.86 10.42 -3.30
N VAL A 49 10.80 10.77 -4.01
CA VAL A 49 10.05 9.81 -4.82
C VAL A 49 9.81 10.36 -6.21
N SER A 50 9.84 9.46 -7.19
CA SER A 50 9.44 9.75 -8.55
C SER A 50 8.34 8.78 -8.94
N LEU A 51 7.19 9.28 -9.39
CA LEU A 51 6.11 8.43 -9.90
C LEU A 51 6.49 7.91 -11.27
N VAL A 52 6.50 6.59 -11.43
CA VAL A 52 6.97 5.91 -12.65
C VAL A 52 5.81 5.48 -13.52
N ALA A 53 4.78 4.89 -12.91
CA ALA A 53 3.65 4.32 -13.65
C ALA A 53 2.42 4.23 -12.77
N GLN A 54 1.28 4.00 -13.41
CA GLN A 54 -0.01 3.83 -12.75
C GLN A 54 -0.74 2.67 -13.43
N THR A 55 -1.51 1.90 -12.67
CA THR A 55 -2.32 0.83 -13.24
C THR A 55 -3.34 1.41 -14.22
N ARG A 56 -3.51 0.76 -15.37
CA ARG A 56 -4.40 1.23 -16.43
C ARG A 56 -5.86 1.17 -16.02
N LYS A 57 -6.20 0.18 -15.19
CA LYS A 57 -7.56 -0.02 -14.71
C LYS A 57 -7.55 -0.13 -13.20
N PRO A 58 -8.63 0.32 -12.54
CA PRO A 58 -8.76 0.07 -11.10
C PRO A 58 -8.77 -1.42 -10.82
N LEU A 59 -8.18 -1.82 -9.70
CA LEU A 59 -8.17 -3.19 -9.25
C LEU A 59 -9.16 -3.34 -8.11
N LEU A 60 -9.92 -4.43 -8.14
CA LEU A 60 -11.00 -4.66 -7.18
C LEU A 60 -10.67 -5.85 -6.29
N TYR A 61 -11.03 -5.76 -5.02
CA TYR A 61 -11.09 -6.93 -4.17
C TYR A 61 -12.34 -6.88 -3.30
N ASP A 62 -12.90 -8.06 -3.01
CA ASP A 62 -14.03 -8.21 -2.11
C ASP A 62 -13.54 -8.68 -0.75
N LEU A 63 -14.24 -8.23 0.30
CA LEU A 63 -13.96 -8.74 1.65
C LEU A 63 -14.44 -10.19 1.75
N PRO A 64 -13.71 -11.05 2.51
CA PRO A 64 -14.22 -12.37 2.86
C PRO A 64 -15.52 -12.26 3.64
N ASP A 65 -16.38 -13.27 3.56
CA ASP A 65 -17.68 -13.26 4.23
C ASP A 65 -17.58 -12.95 5.72
N GLU A 66 -16.55 -13.45 6.38
CA GLU A 66 -16.35 -13.23 7.81
C GLU A 66 -16.04 -11.77 8.18
N LEU A 67 -15.65 -10.96 7.20
CA LEU A 67 -15.36 -9.54 7.42
C LEU A 67 -16.48 -8.63 6.94
N LEU A 68 -17.44 -9.15 6.17
CA LEU A 68 -18.58 -8.37 5.74
C LEU A 68 -19.39 -7.92 6.95
N GLY A 69 -19.70 -6.62 6.98
CA GLY A 69 -20.43 -6.05 8.10
C GLY A 69 -19.58 -5.68 9.30
N ARG A 70 -18.29 -6.03 9.31
CA ARG A 70 -17.41 -5.78 10.46
C ARG A 70 -16.42 -4.62 10.25
N VAL A 71 -16.04 -4.38 8.99
CA VAL A 71 -15.10 -3.29 8.67
C VAL A 71 -15.84 -2.19 7.93
N TRP A 72 -15.29 -0.99 7.99
CA TRP A 72 -15.84 0.22 7.37
C TRP A 72 -17.32 0.45 7.73
N GLY A 73 -17.70 0.10 8.96
CA GLY A 73 -19.08 0.25 9.42
C GLY A 73 -20.07 -0.66 8.71
N GLY A 74 -19.61 -1.72 8.07
CA GLY A 74 -20.46 -2.66 7.35
C GLY A 74 -21.01 -2.14 6.03
N LYS A 75 -20.51 -1.01 5.53
CA LYS A 75 -21.07 -0.34 4.35
C LYS A 75 -20.55 -0.88 3.02
N TYR A 76 -19.41 -1.56 3.02
CA TYR A 76 -18.71 -1.94 1.79
C TYR A 76 -18.43 -3.42 1.75
N ARG A 77 -18.46 -3.99 0.53
CA ARG A 77 -18.08 -5.39 0.29
C ARG A 77 -16.60 -5.53 -0.04
N GLY A 78 -15.95 -4.43 -0.39
CA GLY A 78 -14.56 -4.43 -0.80
C GLY A 78 -14.14 -3.03 -1.20
N GLN A 79 -13.05 -2.94 -1.94
CA GLN A 79 -12.51 -1.67 -2.42
C GLN A 79 -12.11 -1.72 -3.88
N THR A 80 -12.19 -0.56 -4.52
CA THR A 80 -11.57 -0.32 -5.83
C THR A 80 -10.28 0.45 -5.58
N GLN A 81 -9.17 -0.05 -6.09
CA GLN A 81 -7.86 0.56 -5.86
C GLN A 81 -7.19 0.96 -7.16
N HIS A 82 -6.54 2.13 -7.12
CA HIS A 82 -5.61 2.57 -8.14
C HIS A 82 -4.20 2.39 -7.57
N TRP A 83 -3.32 1.78 -8.35
CA TRP A 83 -1.96 1.54 -7.90
C TRP A 83 -0.98 2.38 -8.69
N LEU A 84 -0.03 2.97 -7.98
CA LEU A 84 1.03 3.78 -8.59
C LEU A 84 2.37 3.18 -8.23
N LEU A 85 3.27 3.11 -9.20
CA LEU A 85 4.64 2.69 -8.99
C LEU A 85 5.50 3.92 -8.79
N ALA A 86 6.18 4.00 -7.65
CA ALA A 86 7.08 5.10 -7.32
C ALA A 86 8.48 4.56 -7.07
N ARG A 87 9.49 5.32 -7.53
CA ARG A 87 10.89 5.00 -7.25
C ARG A 87 11.36 5.85 -6.08
N PHE A 88 11.90 5.22 -5.07
CA PHE A 88 12.47 5.88 -3.90
C PHE A 88 13.95 6.19 -4.17
N SER A 89 14.33 7.45 -4.03
CA SER A 89 15.70 7.93 -4.24
C SER A 89 16.41 8.33 -2.95
N GLY A 90 15.74 8.19 -1.81
CA GLY A 90 16.33 8.50 -0.51
C GLY A 90 17.08 7.32 0.09
N SER A 91 17.38 7.42 1.37
CA SER A 91 17.98 6.35 2.17
C SER A 91 17.00 5.90 3.24
N ASP A 92 17.29 4.77 3.89
CA ASP A 92 16.40 4.20 4.91
C ASP A 92 16.10 5.17 6.06
N GLU A 93 17.03 6.07 6.36
CA GLU A 93 16.82 7.07 7.42
C GLU A 93 15.74 8.10 7.09
N HIS A 94 15.32 8.19 5.82
CA HIS A 94 14.21 9.05 5.40
C HIS A 94 12.84 8.37 5.63
N ILE A 95 12.85 7.11 6.02
CA ILE A 95 11.62 6.37 6.30
C ILE A 95 11.32 6.47 7.79
N ARG A 96 10.17 7.07 8.12
CA ARG A 96 9.73 7.28 9.51
C ARG A 96 8.26 6.91 9.65
N ILE A 97 8.01 5.67 10.02
CA ILE A 97 6.65 5.15 10.12
C ILE A 97 5.91 5.66 11.36
N ASP A 98 6.60 6.31 12.27
CA ASP A 98 6.03 6.80 13.53
C ASP A 98 5.86 8.34 13.58
N HIS A 99 6.08 9.04 12.45
CA HIS A 99 6.03 10.51 12.46
C HIS A 99 4.62 11.09 12.47
N HIS A 100 3.63 10.31 12.04
CA HIS A 100 2.24 10.73 11.91
C HIS A 100 1.38 10.04 12.97
N ASP A 101 0.41 10.75 13.55
CA ASP A 101 -0.46 10.21 14.57
C ASP A 101 -1.91 10.21 14.06
N PRO A 102 -2.58 9.04 14.02
CA PRO A 102 -2.08 7.73 14.44
C PRO A 102 -1.13 7.09 13.42
N ALA A 103 -0.17 6.33 13.91
CA ALA A 103 0.73 5.59 13.05
C ALA A 103 0.00 4.40 12.39
N GLU A 104 0.30 4.15 11.13
CA GLU A 104 -0.30 3.04 10.37
C GLU A 104 0.49 1.76 10.54
N PHE A 105 1.82 1.85 10.54
CA PHE A 105 2.72 0.70 10.60
C PHE A 105 3.52 0.68 11.89
N CYS A 106 3.82 -0.53 12.38
CA CYS A 106 4.71 -0.72 13.53
C CYS A 106 6.09 -1.23 13.11
N GLU A 107 6.22 -1.80 11.93
CA GLU A 107 7.48 -2.30 11.36
C GLU A 107 7.46 -2.11 9.86
N TRP A 108 8.66 -2.09 9.23
CA TRP A 108 8.78 -2.04 7.78
C TRP A 108 10.03 -2.77 7.32
N GLN A 109 10.05 -3.17 6.04
CA GLN A 109 11.21 -3.79 5.42
C GLN A 109 11.16 -3.67 3.90
N TRP A 110 12.30 -3.89 3.28
CA TRP A 110 12.42 -4.05 1.83
C TRP A 110 12.39 -5.53 1.49
N VAL A 111 11.59 -5.92 0.51
CA VAL A 111 11.47 -7.34 0.09
C VAL A 111 11.59 -7.46 -1.42
N GLU A 112 11.97 -8.63 -1.89
CA GLU A 112 11.94 -8.94 -3.32
C GLU A 112 10.48 -8.95 -3.79
N PRO A 113 10.19 -8.43 -5.01
CA PRO A 113 8.81 -8.34 -5.49
C PRO A 113 8.04 -9.65 -5.46
N GLU A 114 8.69 -10.76 -5.79
CA GLU A 114 8.04 -12.07 -5.82
C GLU A 114 7.57 -12.57 -4.45
N ARG A 115 8.06 -11.98 -3.38
CA ARG A 115 7.60 -12.33 -2.02
C ARG A 115 6.29 -11.67 -1.63
N LEU A 116 5.87 -10.63 -2.36
CA LEU A 116 4.68 -9.84 -2.00
C LEU A 116 3.42 -10.69 -1.88
N VAL A 117 3.23 -11.63 -2.80
CA VAL A 117 2.04 -12.48 -2.82
C VAL A 117 1.96 -13.37 -1.59
N ASP A 118 3.11 -13.81 -1.07
CA ASP A 118 3.17 -14.65 0.12
C ASP A 118 3.03 -13.86 1.42
N LEU A 119 3.33 -12.57 1.38
CA LEU A 119 3.31 -11.72 2.58
C LEU A 119 1.97 -11.06 2.84
N ILE A 120 1.17 -10.83 1.80
CA ILE A 120 -0.13 -10.15 1.92
C ILE A 120 -1.20 -11.11 2.41
N VAL A 121 -2.21 -10.56 3.09
CA VAL A 121 -3.39 -11.31 3.51
C VAL A 121 -4.04 -11.99 2.29
N PRO A 122 -4.47 -13.27 2.42
CA PRO A 122 -4.89 -14.06 1.26
C PRO A 122 -5.95 -13.45 0.35
N PHE A 123 -6.92 -12.73 0.88
CA PHE A 123 -8.00 -12.19 0.04
C PHE A 123 -7.55 -11.02 -0.86
N LYS A 124 -6.33 -10.52 -0.67
CA LYS A 124 -5.75 -9.47 -1.52
C LYS A 124 -4.69 -9.99 -2.50
N LYS A 125 -4.40 -11.29 -2.48
CA LYS A 125 -3.35 -11.85 -3.33
C LYS A 125 -3.55 -11.54 -4.80
N HIS A 126 -4.77 -11.67 -5.31
CA HIS A 126 -5.05 -11.42 -6.73
C HIS A 126 -4.77 -9.97 -7.14
N VAL A 127 -4.95 -9.02 -6.24
CA VAL A 127 -4.62 -7.61 -6.50
C VAL A 127 -3.11 -7.46 -6.63
N TYR A 128 -2.35 -8.04 -5.70
CA TYR A 128 -0.90 -7.95 -5.72
C TYR A 128 -0.30 -8.66 -6.95
N GLU A 129 -0.89 -9.79 -7.35
CA GLU A 129 -0.48 -10.47 -8.58
C GLU A 129 -0.70 -9.60 -9.81
N ALA A 130 -1.85 -8.93 -9.89
CA ALA A 130 -2.16 -8.04 -10.99
C ALA A 130 -1.22 -6.82 -11.04
N VAL A 131 -0.90 -6.25 -9.88
CA VAL A 131 0.04 -5.12 -9.78
C VAL A 131 1.43 -5.53 -10.26
N LEU A 132 1.92 -6.68 -9.80
CA LEU A 132 3.22 -7.20 -10.20
C LEU A 132 3.29 -7.49 -11.70
N GLU A 133 2.23 -8.04 -12.26
CA GLU A 133 2.15 -8.33 -13.69
C GLU A 133 2.21 -7.04 -14.50
N GLU A 134 1.43 -6.04 -14.11
CA GLU A 134 1.38 -4.78 -14.85
C GLU A 134 2.70 -4.01 -14.80
N PHE A 135 3.39 -4.04 -13.68
CA PHE A 135 4.65 -3.33 -13.49
C PHE A 135 5.90 -4.17 -13.70
N SER A 136 5.77 -5.39 -14.19
CA SER A 136 6.87 -6.36 -14.26
C SER A 136 8.11 -5.88 -15.01
N GLY A 137 7.95 -5.09 -16.04
CA GLY A 137 9.09 -4.55 -16.79
C GLY A 137 9.71 -3.30 -16.18
N LEU A 138 9.13 -2.78 -15.10
CA LEU A 138 9.53 -1.51 -14.50
C LEU A 138 10.16 -1.66 -13.12
N ILE A 139 10.03 -2.83 -12.54
CA ILE A 139 10.57 -3.11 -11.19
C ILE A 139 11.96 -3.72 -11.29
#